data_34a5a5e988c838965e7a030d00450669
#
_entry.id   34a5a5e988c838965e7a030d00450669
#
_cell.length_a   1.000
_cell.length_b   1.000
_cell.length_c   1.000
_cell.angle_alpha   90.00
_cell.angle_beta   90.00
_cell.angle_gamma   90.00
#
_symmetry.space_group_name_H-M   'P 1'
#
loop_
_entity.id
_entity.type
_entity.pdbx_description
1 polymer ?
#
loop_
_entity_poly.entity_id
_entity_poly.type
_entity_poly.pdbx_seq_one_letter_code
_entity_poly.pdbx_strand_id
1 'polypeptide(L)'
;MNRKGKFYILNWIFSYGSASSNRLLAYANSAAELGYDVEIVAFLRLDLRNCQPRSGVIIRGLRPCKVESKVFSKLLSFFTTIWFLLADVKKEDKLLLYGAAEYLPLLVWLRRKQTYFEVTECPDLFKPRTYPWRYYKKLWKRLNGIFVISGNLKQYFVDYGVSP
;
A
#
# COMPACT_ATOMS: atom_id res chain seq x y z
N MET A 1 -11.91 -24.81 2.48
CA MET A 1 -12.03 -23.52 1.77
C MET A 1 -10.82 -23.32 0.89
N ASN A 2 -11.00 -23.15 -0.41
CA ASN A 2 -9.89 -22.81 -1.29
C ASN A 2 -9.42 -21.38 -0.95
N ARG A 3 -8.17 -21.24 -0.51
CA ARG A 3 -7.56 -19.93 -0.23
C ARG A 3 -7.38 -19.17 -1.55
N LYS A 4 -7.80 -17.89 -1.57
CA LYS A 4 -7.78 -17.02 -2.76
C LYS A 4 -6.41 -16.40 -3.09
N GLY A 5 -5.33 -16.85 -2.45
CA GLY A 5 -4.00 -16.23 -2.51
C GLY A 5 -3.80 -15.21 -1.39
N LYS A 6 -2.69 -14.49 -1.43
CA LYS A 6 -2.38 -13.47 -0.41
C LYS A 6 -2.84 -12.08 -0.83
N PHE A 7 -3.20 -11.28 0.16
CA PHE A 7 -3.50 -9.87 0.01
C PHE A 7 -2.53 -9.06 0.87
N TYR A 8 -1.62 -8.35 0.23
CA TYR A 8 -0.63 -7.51 0.91
C TYR A 8 -1.11 -6.07 0.99
N ILE A 9 -1.02 -5.48 2.17
CA ILE A 9 -1.26 -4.05 2.40
C ILE A 9 0.07 -3.38 2.72
N LEU A 10 0.56 -2.56 1.81
CA LEU A 10 1.87 -1.94 1.85
C LEU A 10 1.76 -0.52 2.39
N ASN A 11 2.51 -0.20 3.45
CA ASN A 11 2.46 1.10 4.11
C ASN A 11 3.87 1.54 4.56
N TRP A 12 4.08 2.86 4.70
CA TRP A 12 5.31 3.41 5.28
C TRP A 12 5.47 3.05 6.75
N ILE A 13 4.44 3.32 7.53
CA ILE A 13 4.46 3.22 8.99
C ILE A 13 3.18 2.56 9.45
N PHE A 14 3.31 1.52 10.24
CA PHE A 14 2.21 0.98 11.01
C PHE A 14 2.43 1.31 12.49
N SER A 15 1.51 2.09 13.08
CA SER A 15 1.49 2.42 14.51
C SER A 15 0.10 2.17 15.04
N TYR A 16 -0.02 1.15 15.88
CA TYR A 16 -1.31 0.77 16.44
C TYR A 16 -2.02 1.94 17.15
N GLY A 17 -3.32 2.06 16.94
CA GLY A 17 -4.13 3.15 17.50
C GLY A 17 -4.16 4.42 16.64
N SER A 18 -3.30 4.55 15.63
CA SER A 18 -3.44 5.66 14.66
C SER A 18 -4.62 5.44 13.72
N ALA A 19 -5.25 6.53 13.25
CA ALA A 19 -6.39 6.45 12.34
C ALA A 19 -6.05 5.70 11.04
N SER A 20 -4.84 5.88 10.51
CA SER A 20 -4.35 5.16 9.33
C SER A 20 -4.21 3.66 9.59
N SER A 21 -3.60 3.25 10.70
CA SER A 21 -3.42 1.85 11.03
C SER A 21 -4.74 1.14 11.36
N ASN A 22 -5.68 1.83 12.00
CA ASN A 22 -7.02 1.31 12.23
C ASN A 22 -7.76 1.03 10.90
N ARG A 23 -7.60 1.91 9.91
CA ARG A 23 -8.15 1.71 8.56
C ARG A 23 -7.49 0.52 7.86
N LEU A 24 -6.16 0.39 7.94
CA LEU A 24 -5.45 -0.77 7.39
C LEU A 24 -5.92 -2.08 8.01
N LEU A 25 -6.16 -2.10 9.33
CA LEU A 25 -6.72 -3.26 10.02
C LEU A 25 -8.14 -3.57 9.54
N ALA A 26 -8.97 -2.56 9.31
CA ALA A 26 -10.31 -2.76 8.77
C ALA A 26 -10.27 -3.41 7.38
N TYR A 27 -9.41 -2.91 6.48
CA TYR A 27 -9.22 -3.55 5.16
C TYR A 27 -8.67 -4.97 5.27
N ALA A 28 -7.69 -5.18 6.16
CA ALA A 28 -7.13 -6.50 6.38
C ALA A 28 -8.15 -7.50 6.89
N ASN A 29 -8.97 -7.11 7.86
CA ASN A 29 -10.03 -7.95 8.42
C ASN A 29 -11.08 -8.28 7.35
N SER A 30 -11.51 -7.30 6.56
CA SER A 30 -12.48 -7.53 5.48
C SER A 30 -11.92 -8.46 4.40
N ALA A 31 -10.65 -8.31 4.03
CA ALA A 31 -10.01 -9.21 3.07
C ALA A 31 -9.86 -10.64 3.63
N ALA A 32 -9.56 -10.78 4.93
CA ALA A 32 -9.50 -12.08 5.59
C ALA A 32 -10.89 -12.76 5.63
N GLU A 33 -11.96 -12.01 5.86
CA GLU A 33 -13.35 -12.51 5.79
C GLU A 33 -13.72 -12.99 4.39
N LEU A 34 -13.15 -12.39 3.36
CA LEU A 34 -13.30 -12.81 1.96
C LEU A 34 -12.44 -14.03 1.60
N GLY A 35 -11.66 -14.59 2.53
CA GLY A 35 -10.86 -15.81 2.37
C GLY A 35 -9.45 -15.60 1.83
N TYR A 36 -8.90 -14.38 1.90
CA TYR A 36 -7.49 -14.12 1.63
C TYR A 36 -6.63 -14.36 2.87
N ASP A 37 -5.39 -14.81 2.68
CA ASP A 37 -4.33 -14.70 3.67
C ASP A 37 -3.80 -13.27 3.62
N VAL A 38 -3.95 -12.49 4.69
CA VAL A 38 -3.65 -11.05 4.65
C VAL A 38 -2.36 -10.72 5.38
N GLU A 39 -1.55 -9.87 4.77
CA GLU A 39 -0.31 -9.40 5.35
C GLU A 39 -0.17 -7.87 5.22
N ILE A 40 -0.12 -7.18 6.38
CA ILE A 40 0.20 -5.74 6.44
C ILE A 40 1.72 -5.61 6.55
N VAL A 41 2.32 -4.90 5.60
CA VAL A 41 3.79 -4.74 5.48
C VAL A 41 4.17 -3.29 5.67
N ALA A 42 4.91 -2.99 6.75
CA ALA A 42 5.44 -1.66 7.03
C ALA A 42 6.88 -1.51 6.54
N PHE A 43 7.16 -0.51 5.69
CA PHE A 43 8.47 -0.31 5.08
C PHE A 43 9.51 0.29 6.02
N LEU A 44 9.10 1.24 6.89
CA LEU A 44 10.04 2.00 7.73
C LEU A 44 9.89 1.74 9.22
N ARG A 45 8.67 1.76 9.73
CA ARG A 45 8.42 1.67 11.17
C ARG A 45 7.22 0.78 11.46
N LEU A 46 7.42 -0.12 12.41
CA LEU A 46 6.40 -0.99 12.94
C LEU A 46 6.30 -0.77 14.45
N ASP A 47 5.11 -0.43 14.93
CA ASP A 47 4.77 -0.34 16.35
C ASP A 47 3.52 -1.18 16.60
N LEU A 48 3.71 -2.33 17.25
CA LEU A 48 2.67 -3.33 17.53
C LEU A 48 2.20 -3.30 18.98
N ARG A 49 2.60 -2.31 19.78
CA ARG A 49 2.20 -2.27 21.19
C ARG A 49 0.70 -2.42 21.33
N ASN A 50 0.27 -3.47 22.03
CA ASN A 50 -1.15 -3.81 22.26
C ASN A 50 -1.96 -4.15 20.98
N CYS A 51 -1.31 -4.39 19.84
CA CYS A 51 -2.00 -4.80 18.63
C CYS A 51 -2.30 -6.30 18.68
N GLN A 52 -3.57 -6.65 18.60
CA GLN A 52 -4.02 -8.03 18.43
C GLN A 52 -4.74 -8.14 17.08
N PRO A 53 -4.03 -8.50 16.01
CA PRO A 53 -4.66 -8.70 14.71
C PRO A 53 -5.61 -9.89 14.77
N ARG A 54 -6.66 -9.85 13.97
CA ARG A 54 -7.60 -10.97 13.82
C ARG A 54 -6.87 -12.19 13.26
N SER A 55 -7.38 -13.38 13.53
CA SER A 55 -6.88 -14.62 12.93
C SER A 55 -6.86 -14.51 11.39
N GLY A 56 -5.72 -14.86 10.78
CA GLY A 56 -5.51 -14.75 9.34
C GLY A 56 -4.89 -13.42 8.89
N VAL A 57 -4.61 -12.47 9.79
CA VAL A 57 -3.91 -11.22 9.49
C VAL A 57 -2.53 -11.23 10.14
N ILE A 58 -1.49 -11.07 9.35
CA ILE A 58 -0.11 -10.94 9.79
C ILE A 58 0.33 -9.50 9.62
N ILE A 59 1.09 -8.95 10.58
CA ILE A 59 1.69 -7.61 10.47
C ILE A 59 3.20 -7.75 10.62
N ARG A 60 3.96 -7.29 9.63
CA ARG A 60 5.43 -7.31 9.69
C ARG A 60 6.07 -6.02 9.19
N GLY A 61 7.27 -5.74 9.68
CA GLY A 61 8.16 -4.70 9.15
C GLY A 61 9.19 -5.29 8.20
N LEU A 62 9.48 -4.60 7.10
CA LEU A 62 10.57 -5.00 6.19
C LEU A 62 11.95 -4.55 6.68
N ARG A 63 11.99 -3.63 7.63
CA ARG A 63 13.25 -3.05 8.10
C ARG A 63 13.96 -3.96 9.10
N PRO A 64 15.15 -4.51 8.78
CA PRO A 64 15.83 -5.48 9.65
C PRO A 64 16.54 -4.84 10.84
N CYS A 65 16.85 -3.52 10.82
CA CYS A 65 17.61 -2.85 11.88
C CYS A 65 17.32 -1.36 11.96
N LYS A 66 17.64 -0.77 13.12
CA LYS A 66 17.66 0.69 13.31
C LYS A 66 18.88 1.25 12.59
N VAL A 67 18.65 2.15 11.63
CA VAL A 67 19.69 2.86 10.89
C VAL A 67 19.59 4.34 11.24
N GLU A 68 20.66 4.94 11.72
CA GLU A 68 20.68 6.35 12.15
C GLU A 68 20.57 7.31 10.96
N SER A 69 21.22 6.99 9.85
CA SER A 69 21.18 7.82 8.64
C SER A 69 19.84 7.72 7.91
N LYS A 70 19.13 8.85 7.77
CA LYS A 70 17.86 8.96 7.05
C LYS A 70 17.98 8.54 5.57
N VAL A 71 19.08 8.89 4.91
CA VAL A 71 19.32 8.57 3.50
C VAL A 71 19.54 7.08 3.32
N PHE A 72 20.43 6.49 4.10
CA PHE A 72 20.71 5.07 4.06
C PHE A 72 19.49 4.23 4.43
N SER A 73 18.69 4.70 5.38
CA SER A 73 17.42 4.08 5.75
C SER A 73 16.43 4.02 4.58
N LYS A 74 16.31 5.08 3.77
CA LYS A 74 15.43 5.11 2.60
C LYS A 74 15.94 4.18 1.49
N LEU A 75 17.24 4.17 1.24
CA LEU A 75 17.86 3.26 0.27
C LEU A 75 17.64 1.79 0.67
N LEU A 76 17.92 1.45 1.93
CA LEU A 76 17.70 0.11 2.44
C LEU A 76 16.22 -0.30 2.32
N SER A 77 15.30 0.59 2.69
CA SER A 77 13.86 0.36 2.53
C SER A 77 13.47 0.14 1.07
N PHE A 78 14.06 0.88 0.14
CA PHE A 78 13.81 0.70 -1.30
C PHE A 78 14.28 -0.68 -1.77
N PHE A 79 15.50 -1.09 -1.46
CA PHE A 79 16.02 -2.41 -1.86
C PHE A 79 15.28 -3.57 -1.19
N THR A 80 14.96 -3.46 0.10
CA THR A 80 14.18 -4.50 0.79
C THR A 80 12.77 -4.61 0.22
N THR A 81 12.16 -3.50 -0.21
CA THR A 81 10.86 -3.51 -0.89
C THR A 81 10.94 -4.20 -2.25
N ILE A 82 11.97 -3.90 -3.06
CA ILE A 82 12.18 -4.61 -4.34
C ILE A 82 12.34 -6.11 -4.09
N TRP A 83 13.20 -6.48 -3.16
CA TRP A 83 13.43 -7.89 -2.82
C TRP A 83 12.14 -8.59 -2.39
N PHE A 84 11.37 -7.95 -1.49
CA PHE A 84 10.06 -8.45 -1.07
C PHE A 84 9.12 -8.67 -2.26
N LEU A 85 9.01 -7.70 -3.17
CA LEU A 85 8.13 -7.79 -4.34
C LEU A 85 8.54 -8.87 -5.33
N LEU A 86 9.84 -9.19 -5.42
CA LEU A 86 10.37 -10.20 -6.32
C LEU A 86 10.36 -11.60 -5.71
N ALA A 87 10.69 -11.71 -4.42
CA ALA A 87 10.90 -13.00 -3.76
C ALA A 87 9.63 -13.52 -3.05
N ASP A 88 8.88 -12.64 -2.38
CA ASP A 88 7.77 -13.05 -1.51
C ASP A 88 6.40 -12.96 -2.20
N VAL A 89 6.22 -12.02 -3.14
CA VAL A 89 4.92 -11.77 -3.78
C VAL A 89 4.77 -12.61 -5.03
N LYS A 90 3.78 -13.49 -5.03
CA LYS A 90 3.45 -14.34 -6.18
C LYS A 90 2.60 -13.60 -7.21
N LYS A 91 2.45 -14.19 -8.40
CA LYS A 91 1.74 -13.58 -9.53
C LYS A 91 0.24 -13.43 -9.27
N GLU A 92 -0.34 -14.31 -8.49
CA GLU A 92 -1.76 -14.33 -8.09
C GLU A 92 -2.09 -13.43 -6.90
N ASP A 93 -1.08 -12.96 -6.16
CA ASP A 93 -1.27 -12.14 -4.97
C ASP A 93 -1.70 -10.71 -5.33
N LYS A 94 -2.44 -10.08 -4.42
CA LYS A 94 -2.93 -8.70 -4.55
C LYS A 94 -2.17 -7.76 -3.64
N LEU A 95 -1.99 -6.53 -4.10
CA LEU A 95 -1.24 -5.49 -3.40
C LEU A 95 -2.09 -4.23 -3.26
N LEU A 96 -2.33 -3.79 -2.03
CA LEU A 96 -2.89 -2.47 -1.75
C LEU A 96 -1.78 -1.55 -1.24
N LEU A 97 -1.47 -0.51 -1.98
CA LEU A 97 -0.53 0.52 -1.55
C LEU A 97 -1.28 1.63 -0.81
N TYR A 98 -0.92 1.86 0.44
CA TYR A 98 -1.47 2.90 1.30
C TYR A 98 -0.43 3.99 1.56
N GLY A 99 -0.66 5.19 1.05
CA GLY A 99 0.13 6.38 1.37
C GLY A 99 1.56 6.45 0.84
N ALA A 100 2.17 5.36 0.39
CA ALA A 100 3.56 5.31 -0.08
C ALA A 100 3.64 5.48 -1.61
N ALA A 101 3.12 6.61 -2.12
CA ALA A 101 2.99 6.86 -3.56
C ALA A 101 4.30 6.77 -4.34
N GLU A 102 5.45 6.99 -3.68
CA GLU A 102 6.78 6.88 -4.29
C GLU A 102 7.07 5.48 -4.86
N TYR A 103 6.45 4.45 -4.30
CA TYR A 103 6.59 3.08 -4.78
C TYR A 103 5.63 2.72 -5.92
N LEU A 104 4.66 3.62 -6.22
CA LEU A 104 3.67 3.36 -7.25
C LEU A 104 4.28 3.03 -8.63
N PRO A 105 5.31 3.74 -9.12
CA PRO A 105 5.96 3.40 -10.39
C PRO A 105 6.52 1.98 -10.40
N LEU A 106 7.19 1.59 -9.32
CA LEU A 106 7.76 0.25 -9.16
C LEU A 106 6.67 -0.83 -9.15
N LEU A 107 5.61 -0.62 -8.38
CA LEU A 107 4.50 -1.56 -8.29
C LEU A 107 3.75 -1.71 -9.62
N VAL A 108 3.47 -0.61 -10.31
CA VAL A 108 2.83 -0.65 -11.63
C VAL A 108 3.70 -1.38 -12.64
N TRP A 109 5.02 -1.19 -12.58
CA TRP A 109 5.95 -1.89 -13.48
C TRP A 109 6.00 -3.39 -13.19
N LEU A 110 6.13 -3.78 -11.92
CA LEU A 110 6.28 -5.18 -11.52
C LEU A 110 4.94 -5.94 -11.45
N ARG A 111 3.88 -5.29 -10.96
CA ARG A 111 2.64 -5.95 -10.51
C ARG A 111 1.35 -5.20 -10.89
N ARG A 112 1.29 -4.52 -12.05
CA ARG A 112 0.19 -3.62 -12.40
C ARG A 112 -1.22 -4.24 -12.33
N LYS A 113 -1.36 -5.53 -12.68
CA LYS A 113 -2.67 -6.22 -12.69
C LYS A 113 -3.18 -6.64 -11.32
N GLN A 114 -2.37 -6.46 -10.28
CA GLN A 114 -2.71 -6.86 -8.91
C GLN A 114 -2.55 -5.70 -7.93
N THR A 115 -2.25 -4.50 -8.43
CA THR A 115 -1.99 -3.33 -7.60
C THR A 115 -3.20 -2.45 -7.50
N TYR A 116 -3.58 -2.18 -6.26
CA TYR A 116 -4.57 -1.19 -5.86
C TYR A 116 -3.85 -0.05 -5.13
N PHE A 117 -4.44 1.14 -5.17
CA PHE A 117 -3.90 2.31 -4.50
C PHE A 117 -4.98 3.00 -3.69
N GLU A 118 -4.69 3.40 -2.46
CA GLU A 118 -5.60 4.20 -1.66
C GLU A 118 -5.22 5.67 -1.69
N VAL A 119 -6.23 6.51 -1.91
CA VAL A 119 -6.12 7.96 -1.90
C VAL A 119 -7.14 8.55 -0.94
N THR A 120 -6.64 9.23 0.08
CA THR A 120 -7.47 9.85 1.13
C THR A 120 -7.68 11.36 0.93
N GLU A 121 -6.84 12.00 0.12
CA GLU A 121 -6.86 13.44 -0.11
C GLU A 121 -6.77 13.76 -1.59
N CYS A 122 -7.33 14.90 -1.99
CA CYS A 122 -7.25 15.35 -3.38
C CYS A 122 -5.78 15.58 -3.79
N PRO A 123 -5.29 14.90 -4.83
CA PRO A 123 -3.88 15.01 -5.24
C PRO A 123 -3.44 16.41 -5.62
N ASP A 124 -4.34 17.26 -6.09
CA ASP A 124 -4.03 18.64 -6.48
C ASP A 124 -3.80 19.59 -5.29
N LEU A 125 -4.17 19.18 -4.07
CA LEU A 125 -3.86 19.91 -2.85
C LEU A 125 -2.40 19.76 -2.41
N PHE A 126 -1.70 18.73 -2.88
CA PHE A 126 -0.28 18.56 -2.61
C PHE A 126 0.55 19.49 -3.53
N LYS A 127 1.42 20.28 -2.92
CA LYS A 127 2.25 21.24 -3.66
C LYS A 127 2.98 20.55 -4.82
N PRO A 128 2.90 21.11 -6.04
CA PRO A 128 3.46 20.48 -7.27
C PRO A 128 4.97 20.18 -7.21
N ARG A 129 5.70 20.75 -6.24
CA ARG A 129 7.16 20.58 -6.10
C ARG A 129 7.60 19.23 -5.53
N THR A 130 6.70 18.49 -4.88
CA THR A 130 7.08 17.25 -4.18
C THR A 130 6.79 15.99 -4.98
N TYR A 131 5.89 16.05 -5.95
CA TYR A 131 5.51 14.90 -6.75
C TYR A 131 5.34 15.26 -8.22
N PRO A 132 5.87 14.48 -9.15
CA PRO A 132 5.59 14.66 -10.57
C PRO A 132 4.18 14.12 -10.89
N TRP A 133 3.14 14.79 -10.41
CA TRP A 133 1.74 14.37 -10.55
C TRP A 133 1.32 14.02 -11.96
N ARG A 134 1.86 14.70 -12.97
CA ARG A 134 1.60 14.38 -14.38
C ARG A 134 2.02 12.94 -14.72
N TYR A 135 3.11 12.46 -14.12
CA TYR A 135 3.56 11.09 -14.27
C TYR A 135 2.66 10.11 -13.51
N TYR A 136 2.29 10.42 -12.28
CA TYR A 136 1.40 9.59 -11.46
C TYR A 136 0.01 9.44 -12.08
N LYS A 137 -0.55 10.51 -12.68
CA LYS A 137 -1.83 10.46 -13.42
C LYS A 137 -1.84 9.40 -14.51
N LYS A 138 -0.71 9.21 -15.22
CA LYS A 138 -0.58 8.12 -16.21
C LYS A 138 -0.53 6.73 -15.56
N LEU A 139 0.02 6.63 -14.36
CA LEU A 139 0.11 5.38 -13.63
C LEU A 139 -1.24 4.92 -13.09
N TRP A 140 -2.10 5.83 -12.63
CA TRP A 140 -3.41 5.50 -12.10
C TRP A 140 -4.26 4.67 -13.06
N LYS A 141 -4.21 4.97 -14.35
CA LYS A 141 -4.92 4.22 -15.40
C LYS A 141 -4.42 2.78 -15.60
N ARG A 142 -3.28 2.46 -15.01
CA ARG A 142 -2.65 1.13 -15.11
C ARG A 142 -2.87 0.27 -13.87
N LEU A 143 -3.47 0.83 -12.83
CA LEU A 143 -3.81 0.10 -11.62
C LEU A 143 -5.02 -0.78 -11.84
N ASN A 144 -5.17 -1.79 -10.98
CA ASN A 144 -6.36 -2.63 -10.95
C ASN A 144 -7.55 -1.91 -10.31
N GLY A 145 -7.29 -0.96 -9.43
CA GLY A 145 -8.32 -0.10 -8.82
C GLY A 145 -7.72 0.93 -7.88
N ILE A 146 -8.53 1.95 -7.56
CA ILE A 146 -8.18 3.00 -6.60
C ILE A 146 -9.27 3.03 -5.53
N PHE A 147 -8.85 2.94 -4.28
CA PHE A 147 -9.74 3.13 -3.13
C PHE A 147 -9.78 4.62 -2.79
N VAL A 148 -10.97 5.16 -2.68
CA VAL A 148 -11.19 6.57 -2.33
C VAL A 148 -12.20 6.69 -1.20
N ILE A 149 -12.04 7.71 -0.35
CA ILE A 149 -12.86 7.90 0.85
C ILE A 149 -14.12 8.75 0.61
N SER A 150 -14.27 9.33 -0.58
CA SER A 150 -15.41 10.20 -0.87
C SER A 150 -15.83 10.15 -2.33
N GLY A 151 -17.10 10.50 -2.60
CA GLY A 151 -17.65 10.62 -3.95
C GLY A 151 -16.94 11.69 -4.79
N ASN A 152 -16.52 12.79 -4.17
CA ASN A 152 -15.77 13.85 -4.86
C ASN A 152 -14.40 13.34 -5.36
N LEU A 153 -13.67 12.54 -4.55
CA LEU A 153 -12.45 11.91 -4.99
C LEU A 153 -12.70 10.88 -6.10
N LYS A 154 -13.79 10.12 -6.02
CA LYS A 154 -14.17 9.21 -7.10
C LYS A 154 -14.35 9.98 -8.40
N GLN A 155 -15.15 11.07 -8.38
CA GLN A 155 -15.38 11.90 -9.57
C GLN A 155 -14.08 12.48 -10.12
N TYR A 156 -13.21 12.98 -9.24
CA TYR A 156 -11.88 13.45 -9.63
C TYR A 156 -11.09 12.43 -10.45
N PHE A 157 -11.05 11.15 -10.03
CA PHE A 157 -10.34 10.12 -10.77
C PHE A 157 -11.03 9.73 -12.08
N VAL A 158 -12.36 9.73 -12.11
CA VAL A 158 -13.13 9.51 -13.34
C VAL A 158 -12.85 10.59 -14.36
N ASP A 159 -12.79 11.85 -13.97
CA ASP A 159 -12.47 13.00 -14.84
C ASP A 159 -11.05 12.90 -15.41
N TYR A 160 -10.13 12.25 -14.70
CA TYR A 160 -8.79 11.92 -15.22
C TYR A 160 -8.75 10.63 -16.04
N GLY A 161 -9.91 10.00 -16.30
CA GLY A 161 -10.04 8.82 -17.15
C GLY A 161 -9.59 7.51 -16.49
N VAL A 162 -9.73 7.42 -15.17
CA VAL A 162 -9.70 6.15 -14.44
C VAL A 162 -11.11 5.55 -14.53
N SER A 163 -11.21 4.28 -14.93
CA SER A 163 -12.50 3.59 -14.98
C SER A 163 -13.13 3.52 -13.58
N PRO A 164 -14.44 3.78 -13.45
CA PRO A 164 -15.15 3.74 -12.17
C PRO A 164 -15.21 2.32 -11.58
#